data_563fc2c3a260b01afd52886392eef4e5
#
_entry.id   563fc2c3a260b01afd52886392eef4e5
#
_cell.length_a   1.000
_cell.length_b   1.000
_cell.length_c   1.000
_cell.angle_alpha   90.00
_cell.angle_beta   90.00
_cell.angle_gamma   90.00
#
_symmetry.space_group_name_H-M   'P 1'
#
loop_
_entity.id
_entity.type
_entity.pdbx_description
1 polymer ?
#
loop_
_entity_poly.entity_id
_entity_poly.type
_entity_poly.pdbx_seq_one_letter_code
_entity_poly.pdbx_strand_id
1 'polypeptide(L)'
;LPFKYNSSGRHVIPRQKFKITNWSYYEAGLRQRGSITFWISDAAIADWGAPKRKTRGGQRRYTDLAIETTLICGIVFNQPLRQTEGLMTSLLKLLNVDLPVPDHTTLSRHCGNLVVSKAARQHRIKGDNEPLHVIVDSTGMKIYGAGQWLEDKHGVKSSRKWRKLHFAIDADSGEIIAETLSDQNTSDISQMPD
;
A
#
# COMPACT_ATOMS: atom_id res chain seq x y z
N LEU A 1 -4.15 -11.59 18.94
CA LEU A 1 -4.98 -12.79 19.03
C LEU A 1 -5.90 -12.64 20.23
N PRO A 2 -7.23 -12.70 20.08
CA PRO A 2 -8.20 -12.39 21.15
C PRO A 2 -8.10 -13.27 22.38
N PHE A 3 -7.40 -14.40 22.31
CA PHE A 3 -7.30 -15.38 23.40
C PHE A 3 -5.96 -15.38 24.14
N LYS A 4 -5.12 -14.40 23.94
CA LYS A 4 -3.80 -14.35 24.58
C LYS A 4 -3.89 -14.39 26.11
N TYR A 5 -4.91 -13.77 26.68
CA TYR A 5 -5.11 -13.68 28.14
C TYR A 5 -6.02 -14.75 28.75
N ASN A 6 -6.68 -15.54 27.90
CA ASN A 6 -7.59 -16.60 28.36
C ASN A 6 -7.17 -17.98 27.83
N SER A 7 -5.89 -18.28 27.94
CA SER A 7 -5.34 -19.55 27.47
C SER A 7 -5.93 -20.76 28.20
N SER A 8 -6.23 -20.62 29.48
CA SER A 8 -6.84 -21.65 30.30
C SER A 8 -8.32 -21.95 29.97
N GLY A 9 -9.02 -20.97 29.40
CA GLY A 9 -10.42 -21.10 28.99
C GLY A 9 -10.64 -21.52 27.53
N ARG A 10 -9.61 -21.68 26.74
CA ARG A 10 -9.73 -21.98 25.29
C ARG A 10 -10.46 -23.29 24.98
N HIS A 11 -10.34 -24.29 25.83
CA HIS A 11 -10.99 -25.58 25.64
C HIS A 11 -12.51 -25.51 25.86
N VAL A 12 -13.01 -24.51 26.57
CA VAL A 12 -14.43 -24.28 26.83
C VAL A 12 -15.13 -23.53 25.71
N ILE A 13 -14.38 -22.85 24.84
CA ILE A 13 -14.94 -22.07 23.73
C ILE A 13 -15.33 -23.04 22.61
N PRO A 14 -16.64 -23.21 22.31
CA PRO A 14 -17.08 -24.09 21.25
C PRO A 14 -16.49 -23.61 19.90
N ARG A 15 -15.99 -24.54 19.09
CA ARG A 15 -15.54 -24.20 17.72
C ARG A 15 -16.75 -23.72 16.94
N GLN A 16 -16.74 -22.43 16.59
CA GLN A 16 -17.74 -21.89 15.70
C GLN A 16 -17.55 -22.49 14.31
N LYS A 17 -18.55 -23.22 13.84
CA LYS A 17 -18.57 -23.74 12.46
C LYS A 17 -19.29 -22.72 11.59
N PHE A 18 -18.53 -21.88 10.93
CA PHE A 18 -19.08 -20.97 9.92
C PHE A 18 -19.39 -21.78 8.65
N LYS A 19 -20.62 -21.68 8.18
CA LYS A 19 -21.05 -22.24 6.90
C LYS A 19 -21.48 -21.09 6.00
N ILE A 20 -20.84 -20.98 4.84
CA ILE A 20 -21.24 -20.01 3.84
C ILE A 20 -22.56 -20.47 3.25
N THR A 21 -23.62 -19.67 3.39
CA THR A 21 -24.96 -19.96 2.86
C THR A 21 -25.24 -19.23 1.53
N ASN A 22 -24.44 -18.22 1.23
CA ASN A 22 -24.56 -17.34 0.05
C ASN A 22 -23.35 -17.46 -0.87
N TRP A 23 -23.03 -18.67 -1.29
CA TRP A 23 -21.84 -18.98 -2.10
C TRP A 23 -21.69 -18.10 -3.35
N SER A 24 -22.77 -17.88 -4.09
CA SER A 24 -22.72 -17.07 -5.31
C SER A 24 -22.30 -15.62 -5.03
N TYR A 25 -22.80 -15.03 -3.94
CA TYR A 25 -22.42 -13.68 -3.52
C TYR A 25 -20.96 -13.64 -3.04
N TYR A 26 -20.55 -14.64 -2.25
CA TYR A 26 -19.17 -14.77 -1.78
C TYR A 26 -18.18 -14.93 -2.92
N GLU A 27 -18.47 -15.79 -3.90
CA GLU A 27 -17.63 -15.96 -5.10
C GLU A 27 -17.58 -14.69 -5.97
N ALA A 28 -18.71 -14.00 -6.13
CA ALA A 28 -18.74 -12.72 -6.85
C ALA A 28 -17.83 -11.69 -6.18
N GLY A 29 -17.86 -11.58 -4.85
CA GLY A 29 -16.97 -10.73 -4.07
C GLY A 29 -15.49 -11.11 -4.23
N LEU A 30 -15.16 -12.40 -4.27
CA LEU A 30 -13.79 -12.86 -4.52
C LEU A 30 -13.30 -12.51 -5.94
N ARG A 31 -14.16 -12.67 -6.95
CA ARG A 31 -13.84 -12.28 -8.33
C ARG A 31 -13.63 -10.77 -8.44
N GLN A 32 -14.47 -9.98 -7.76
CA GLN A 32 -14.37 -8.53 -7.77
C GLN A 32 -13.07 -8.01 -7.16
N ARG A 33 -12.50 -8.71 -6.17
CA ARG A 33 -11.17 -8.38 -5.61
C ARG A 33 -10.04 -8.51 -6.63
N GLY A 34 -10.20 -9.29 -7.68
CA GLY A 34 -9.25 -9.40 -8.79
C GLY A 34 -9.52 -8.42 -9.93
N SER A 35 -10.60 -7.63 -9.85
CA SER A 35 -10.92 -6.62 -10.86
C SER A 35 -10.04 -5.39 -10.67
N ILE A 36 -9.42 -4.94 -11.75
CA ILE A 36 -8.56 -3.77 -11.77
C ILE A 36 -9.19 -2.73 -12.67
N THR A 37 -9.33 -1.51 -12.13
CA THR A 37 -9.75 -0.35 -12.90
C THR A 37 -8.64 0.69 -12.88
N PHE A 38 -8.21 1.12 -14.06
CA PHE A 38 -7.24 2.19 -14.21
C PHE A 38 -7.94 3.42 -14.78
N TRP A 39 -7.70 4.55 -14.16
CA TRP A 39 -8.06 5.83 -14.74
C TRP A 39 -6.94 6.83 -14.48
N ILE A 40 -6.77 7.79 -15.38
CA ILE A 40 -5.86 8.93 -15.21
C ILE A 40 -6.71 10.19 -15.34
N SER A 41 -6.66 11.05 -14.33
CA SER A 41 -7.38 12.33 -14.36
C SER A 41 -6.69 13.33 -15.29
N ASP A 42 -7.47 14.25 -15.85
CA ASP A 42 -6.92 15.33 -16.70
C ASP A 42 -5.90 16.19 -15.95
N ALA A 43 -6.10 16.38 -14.65
CA ALA A 43 -5.15 17.06 -13.77
C ALA A 43 -3.79 16.33 -13.70
N ALA A 44 -3.81 14.99 -13.58
CA ALA A 44 -2.59 14.19 -13.56
C ALA A 44 -1.87 14.20 -14.92
N ILE A 45 -2.62 14.24 -16.03
CA ILE A 45 -2.08 14.38 -17.38
C ILE A 45 -1.37 15.74 -17.51
N ALA A 46 -2.01 16.81 -17.07
CA ALA A 46 -1.46 18.16 -17.13
C ALA A 46 -0.20 18.32 -16.27
N ASP A 47 -0.14 17.67 -15.12
CA ASP A 47 1.01 17.72 -14.19
C ASP A 47 2.06 16.64 -14.42
N TRP A 48 1.99 15.88 -15.51
CA TRP A 48 2.91 14.77 -15.78
C TRP A 48 4.32 15.22 -16.12
N GLY A 49 4.43 16.27 -16.95
CA GLY A 49 5.69 16.83 -17.41
C GLY A 49 6.22 17.92 -16.49
N ALA A 50 7.51 17.86 -16.12
CA ALA A 50 8.09 18.90 -15.29
C ALA A 50 8.22 20.23 -16.03
N PRO A 51 7.89 21.36 -15.40
CA PRO A 51 8.06 22.67 -16.01
C PRO A 51 9.55 22.98 -16.23
N LYS A 52 9.86 23.66 -17.34
CA LYS A 52 11.23 24.07 -17.68
C LYS A 52 11.74 25.05 -16.61
N ARG A 53 12.93 24.78 -16.07
CA ARG A 53 13.62 25.67 -15.14
C ARG A 53 14.50 26.68 -15.88
N LYS A 54 14.62 27.88 -15.32
CA LYS A 54 15.53 28.93 -15.84
C LYS A 54 16.99 28.75 -15.39
N THR A 55 17.25 27.77 -14.51
CA THR A 55 18.58 27.48 -13.94
C THR A 55 19.44 26.68 -14.91
N ARG A 56 20.77 26.88 -14.88
CA ARG A 56 21.74 26.07 -15.63
C ARG A 56 21.73 24.63 -15.08
N GLY A 57 21.93 23.66 -15.97
CA GLY A 57 22.01 22.24 -15.63
C GLY A 57 20.96 21.40 -16.34
N GLY A 58 20.93 20.11 -16.04
CA GLY A 58 19.95 19.16 -16.60
C GLY A 58 18.52 19.53 -16.20
N GLN A 59 17.63 19.62 -17.18
CA GLN A 59 16.22 19.91 -16.95
C GLN A 59 15.50 18.65 -16.47
N ARG A 60 14.65 18.79 -15.45
CA ARG A 60 13.73 17.71 -15.08
C ARG A 60 12.73 17.50 -16.23
N ARG A 61 12.52 16.26 -16.62
CA ARG A 61 11.55 15.88 -17.66
C ARG A 61 10.21 15.49 -17.06
N TYR A 62 10.23 14.89 -15.87
CA TYR A 62 9.08 14.34 -15.19
C TYR A 62 8.85 15.04 -13.86
N THR A 63 7.60 15.15 -13.46
CA THR A 63 7.22 15.56 -12.11
C THR A 63 7.39 14.41 -11.12
N ASP A 64 7.33 14.72 -9.84
CA ASP A 64 7.35 13.70 -8.79
C ASP A 64 6.11 12.80 -8.87
N LEU A 65 4.96 13.37 -9.30
CA LEU A 65 3.72 12.62 -9.58
C LEU A 65 3.94 11.51 -10.62
N ALA A 66 4.56 11.84 -11.76
CA ALA A 66 4.81 10.86 -12.83
C ALA A 66 5.73 9.72 -12.36
N ILE A 67 6.77 10.05 -11.59
CA ILE A 67 7.72 9.08 -11.04
C ILE A 67 7.05 8.21 -9.99
N GLU A 68 6.31 8.81 -9.06
CA GLU A 68 5.57 8.11 -8.00
C GLU A 68 4.54 7.15 -8.58
N THR A 69 3.69 7.63 -9.50
CA THR A 69 2.68 6.80 -10.16
C THR A 69 3.30 5.59 -10.85
N THR A 70 4.42 5.79 -11.55
CA THR A 70 5.11 4.70 -12.24
C THR A 70 5.70 3.70 -11.24
N LEU A 71 6.31 4.16 -10.15
CA LEU A 71 6.85 3.31 -9.09
C LEU A 71 5.76 2.52 -8.37
N ILE A 72 4.64 3.16 -8.03
CA ILE A 72 3.48 2.50 -7.40
C ILE A 72 2.98 1.37 -8.29
N CYS A 73 2.83 1.60 -9.60
CA CYS A 73 2.48 0.56 -10.56
C CYS A 73 3.45 -0.63 -10.48
N GLY A 74 4.75 -0.36 -10.47
CA GLY A 74 5.77 -1.40 -10.34
C GLY A 74 5.63 -2.21 -9.05
N ILE A 75 5.38 -1.54 -7.93
CA ILE A 75 5.21 -2.19 -6.62
C ILE A 75 3.96 -3.05 -6.60
N VAL A 76 2.81 -2.50 -7.04
CA VAL A 76 1.53 -3.21 -7.06
C VAL A 76 1.59 -4.50 -7.89
N PHE A 77 2.26 -4.44 -9.05
CA PHE A 77 2.42 -5.60 -9.94
C PHE A 77 3.70 -6.39 -9.69
N ASN A 78 4.45 -6.07 -8.64
CA ASN A 78 5.72 -6.71 -8.28
C ASN A 78 6.71 -6.80 -9.46
N GLN A 79 6.88 -5.70 -10.20
CA GLN A 79 7.73 -5.63 -11.37
C GLN A 79 9.07 -4.96 -11.08
N PRO A 80 10.19 -5.52 -11.55
CA PRO A 80 11.48 -4.82 -11.56
C PRO A 80 11.40 -3.53 -12.40
N LEU A 81 12.23 -2.52 -12.10
CA LEU A 81 12.14 -1.17 -12.68
C LEU A 81 12.07 -1.13 -14.22
N ARG A 82 12.84 -1.99 -14.91
CA ARG A 82 12.78 -2.07 -16.39
C ARG A 82 11.45 -2.61 -16.90
N GLN A 83 10.88 -3.56 -16.18
CA GLN A 83 9.56 -4.11 -16.51
C GLN A 83 8.45 -3.13 -16.13
N THR A 84 8.65 -2.34 -15.06
CA THR A 84 7.76 -1.25 -14.67
C THR A 84 7.65 -0.20 -15.78
N GLU A 85 8.78 0.20 -16.39
CA GLU A 85 8.81 1.11 -17.54
C GLU A 85 7.97 0.53 -18.70
N GLY A 86 8.17 -0.75 -19.05
CA GLY A 86 7.39 -1.41 -20.10
C GLY A 86 5.91 -1.53 -19.76
N LEU A 87 5.58 -1.88 -18.50
CA LEU A 87 4.20 -1.97 -18.01
C LEU A 87 3.49 -0.63 -18.14
N MET A 88 4.11 0.45 -17.63
CA MET A 88 3.52 1.79 -17.69
C MET A 88 3.32 2.26 -19.14
N THR A 89 4.28 2.01 -20.02
CA THR A 89 4.16 2.28 -21.45
C THR A 89 2.95 1.58 -22.05
N SER A 90 2.74 0.31 -21.71
CA SER A 90 1.60 -0.48 -22.18
C SER A 90 0.27 0.02 -21.62
N LEU A 91 0.23 0.39 -20.34
CA LEU A 91 -0.98 0.92 -19.69
C LEU A 91 -1.41 2.26 -20.32
N LEU A 92 -0.48 3.19 -20.48
CA LEU A 92 -0.78 4.48 -21.12
C LEU A 92 -1.30 4.30 -22.55
N LYS A 93 -0.70 3.36 -23.30
CA LYS A 93 -1.19 3.02 -24.64
C LYS A 93 -2.60 2.44 -24.63
N LEU A 94 -2.92 1.56 -23.68
CA LEU A 94 -4.27 0.99 -23.53
C LEU A 94 -5.31 2.04 -23.16
N LEU A 95 -4.90 3.06 -22.39
CA LEU A 95 -5.74 4.18 -22.01
C LEU A 95 -5.83 5.26 -23.11
N ASN A 96 -5.16 5.09 -24.25
CA ASN A 96 -5.02 6.09 -25.33
C ASN A 96 -4.46 7.45 -24.84
N VAL A 97 -3.54 7.41 -23.87
CA VAL A 97 -2.91 8.61 -23.31
C VAL A 97 -1.46 8.67 -23.81
N ASP A 98 -1.12 9.74 -24.52
CA ASP A 98 0.24 9.95 -25.03
C ASP A 98 1.08 10.75 -24.01
N LEU A 99 1.65 10.04 -23.05
CA LEU A 99 2.54 10.61 -22.05
C LEU A 99 3.89 9.90 -22.06
N PRO A 100 5.00 10.66 -21.90
CA PRO A 100 6.32 10.07 -21.80
C PRO A 100 6.47 9.30 -20.47
N VAL A 101 7.01 8.09 -20.53
CA VAL A 101 7.23 7.24 -19.35
C VAL A 101 8.62 7.47 -18.77
N PRO A 102 8.75 7.64 -17.45
CA PRO A 102 10.05 7.67 -16.79
C PRO A 102 10.81 6.36 -17.01
N ASP A 103 12.05 6.46 -17.50
CA ASP A 103 12.92 5.32 -17.68
C ASP A 103 13.39 4.74 -16.32
N HIS A 104 13.80 3.47 -16.31
CA HIS A 104 14.23 2.76 -15.13
C HIS A 104 15.41 3.43 -14.38
N THR A 105 16.26 4.21 -15.07
CA THR A 105 17.36 4.93 -14.43
C THR A 105 16.86 6.16 -13.68
N THR A 106 15.87 6.85 -14.24
CA THR A 106 15.15 7.94 -13.57
C THR A 106 14.41 7.40 -12.33
N LEU A 107 13.66 6.31 -12.47
CA LEU A 107 12.98 5.66 -11.35
C LEU A 107 13.97 5.29 -10.24
N SER A 108 15.09 4.65 -10.58
CA SER A 108 16.12 4.24 -9.61
C SER A 108 16.75 5.43 -8.86
N ARG A 109 17.01 6.54 -9.55
CA ARG A 109 17.61 7.73 -8.92
C ARG A 109 16.66 8.45 -7.98
N HIS A 110 15.38 8.40 -8.27
CA HIS A 110 14.36 9.15 -7.52
C HIS A 110 13.65 8.32 -6.45
N CYS A 111 13.64 6.98 -6.52
CA CYS A 111 12.90 6.15 -5.58
C CYS A 111 13.31 6.36 -4.10
N GLY A 112 14.58 6.65 -3.82
CA GLY A 112 15.06 6.91 -2.47
C GLY A 112 14.70 8.29 -1.89
N ASN A 113 14.30 9.24 -2.74
CA ASN A 113 14.04 10.62 -2.37
C ASN A 113 12.57 11.02 -2.51
N LEU A 114 11.72 10.09 -2.93
CA LEU A 114 10.29 10.34 -3.05
C LEU A 114 9.68 10.53 -1.66
N VAL A 115 9.24 11.74 -1.41
CA VAL A 115 8.31 12.01 -0.30
C VAL A 115 6.92 11.69 -0.86
N VAL A 116 6.38 10.53 -0.47
CA VAL A 116 5.01 10.15 -0.83
C VAL A 116 4.09 11.32 -0.48
N SER A 117 3.45 11.86 -1.49
CA SER A 117 2.64 13.06 -1.35
C SER A 117 1.54 12.81 -0.31
N LYS A 118 1.61 13.56 0.79
CA LYS A 118 0.52 13.58 1.79
C LYS A 118 -0.71 14.34 1.28
N ALA A 119 -0.65 14.89 0.07
CA ALA A 119 -1.72 15.73 -0.48
C ALA A 119 -3.03 14.97 -0.69
N ALA A 120 -2.97 13.68 -1.01
CA ALA A 120 -4.16 12.84 -1.11
C ALA A 120 -4.88 12.69 0.25
N ARG A 121 -4.15 12.72 1.36
CA ARG A 121 -4.71 12.63 2.72
C ARG A 121 -5.46 13.88 3.17
N GLN A 122 -5.12 15.05 2.64
CA GLN A 122 -5.72 16.32 3.09
C GLN A 122 -7.03 16.67 2.38
N HIS A 123 -7.34 16.01 1.27
CA HIS A 123 -8.49 16.42 0.45
C HIS A 123 -9.85 16.06 1.08
N ARG A 124 -9.90 15.05 1.94
CA ARG A 124 -11.16 14.57 2.53
C ARG A 124 -11.48 15.15 3.91
N ILE A 125 -10.50 15.58 4.66
CA ILE A 125 -10.72 16.13 6.02
C ILE A 125 -11.36 17.53 5.98
N LYS A 126 -11.41 18.19 4.82
CA LYS A 126 -11.80 19.60 4.70
C LYS A 126 -13.20 19.90 4.14
N GLY A 127 -14.02 18.91 3.81
CA GLY A 127 -15.23 19.17 2.99
C GLY A 127 -16.56 18.73 3.54
N ASP A 128 -16.67 17.69 4.33
CA ASP A 128 -17.95 17.11 4.69
C ASP A 128 -18.18 17.08 6.19
N ASN A 129 -19.30 17.68 6.60
CA ASN A 129 -19.88 17.58 7.95
C ASN A 129 -20.47 16.19 8.24
N GLU A 130 -20.15 15.17 7.44
CA GLU A 130 -20.57 13.80 7.66
C GLU A 130 -19.66 13.10 8.65
N PRO A 131 -20.21 12.29 9.57
CA PRO A 131 -19.43 11.55 10.53
C PRO A 131 -18.51 10.55 9.78
N LEU A 132 -17.22 10.61 10.07
CA LEU A 132 -16.23 9.70 9.51
C LEU A 132 -16.25 8.38 10.27
N HIS A 133 -16.57 7.29 9.58
CA HIS A 133 -16.53 5.93 10.16
C HIS A 133 -15.13 5.32 9.94
N VAL A 134 -14.35 5.25 10.99
CA VAL A 134 -12.97 4.76 10.92
C VAL A 134 -12.88 3.34 11.45
N ILE A 135 -12.34 2.44 10.63
CA ILE A 135 -11.97 1.07 11.03
C ILE A 135 -10.48 1.07 11.33
N VAL A 136 -10.11 0.63 12.54
CA VAL A 136 -8.70 0.48 12.94
C VAL A 136 -8.38 -1.00 13.08
N ASP A 137 -7.35 -1.45 12.40
CA ASP A 137 -6.85 -2.83 12.47
C ASP A 137 -5.34 -2.87 12.28
N SER A 138 -4.73 -3.99 12.68
CA SER A 138 -3.29 -4.19 12.49
C SER A 138 -2.97 -5.53 11.86
N THR A 139 -1.98 -5.51 10.97
CA THR A 139 -1.42 -6.72 10.38
C THR A 139 0.00 -6.96 10.85
N GLY A 140 0.31 -8.24 11.14
CA GLY A 140 1.66 -8.65 11.50
C GLY A 140 2.54 -8.82 10.27
N MET A 141 3.65 -8.07 10.21
CA MET A 141 4.65 -8.17 9.16
C MET A 141 5.89 -8.90 9.68
N LYS A 142 6.25 -9.99 9.04
CA LYS A 142 7.48 -10.73 9.35
C LYS A 142 8.67 -10.02 8.73
N ILE A 143 9.66 -9.66 9.55
CA ILE A 143 10.90 -9.08 9.06
C ILE A 143 11.81 -10.21 8.59
N TYR A 144 12.11 -10.21 7.30
CA TYR A 144 13.11 -11.09 6.71
C TYR A 144 14.49 -10.44 6.84
N GLY A 145 15.44 -11.19 7.36
CA GLY A 145 16.83 -10.75 7.50
C GLY A 145 17.80 -11.92 7.39
N ALA A 146 19.08 -11.65 7.44
CA ALA A 146 20.15 -12.66 7.37
C ALA A 146 19.98 -13.80 8.40
N GLY A 147 19.28 -13.55 9.51
CA GLY A 147 18.98 -14.54 10.55
C GLY A 147 18.11 -15.71 10.08
N GLN A 148 17.21 -15.53 9.11
CA GLN A 148 16.36 -16.62 8.65
C GLN A 148 17.14 -17.62 7.78
N TRP A 149 18.05 -17.15 6.96
CA TRP A 149 18.94 -18.02 6.19
C TRP A 149 19.86 -18.83 7.12
N LEU A 150 20.33 -18.22 8.22
CA LEU A 150 21.12 -18.90 9.26
C LEU A 150 20.29 -19.95 10.01
N GLU A 151 19.00 -19.68 10.30
CA GLU A 151 18.07 -20.65 10.90
C GLU A 151 17.87 -21.86 9.99
N ASP A 152 17.58 -21.61 8.72
CA ASP A 152 17.31 -22.66 7.73
C ASP A 152 18.56 -23.51 7.47
N LYS A 153 19.75 -22.91 7.52
CA LYS A 153 21.03 -23.57 7.24
C LYS A 153 21.68 -24.21 8.47
N HIS A 154 21.51 -23.66 9.65
CA HIS A 154 22.26 -24.07 10.86
C HIS A 154 21.36 -24.47 12.03
N GLY A 155 20.04 -24.45 11.88
CA GLY A 155 19.09 -24.85 12.93
C GLY A 155 19.08 -23.96 14.16
N VAL A 156 19.71 -22.79 14.12
CA VAL A 156 19.73 -21.84 15.22
C VAL A 156 18.41 -21.10 15.27
N LYS A 157 17.64 -21.27 16.35
CA LYS A 157 16.39 -20.51 16.57
C LYS A 157 16.72 -19.04 16.82
N SER A 158 16.64 -18.21 15.80
CA SER A 158 16.64 -16.76 16.00
C SER A 158 15.24 -16.30 16.40
N SER A 159 15.15 -15.34 17.31
CA SER A 159 13.85 -14.77 17.65
C SER A 159 13.32 -14.01 16.44
N ARG A 160 12.33 -14.59 15.77
CA ARG A 160 11.68 -13.96 14.61
C ARG A 160 11.11 -12.63 15.03
N LYS A 161 11.66 -11.55 14.49
CA LYS A 161 11.15 -10.20 14.75
C LYS A 161 9.95 -9.94 13.86
N TRP A 162 8.84 -9.63 14.49
CA TRP A 162 7.62 -9.17 13.83
C TRP A 162 7.47 -7.68 14.09
N ARG A 163 6.93 -6.98 13.12
CA ARG A 163 6.42 -5.63 13.26
C ARG A 163 4.92 -5.64 13.01
N LYS A 164 4.20 -4.73 13.63
CA LYS A 164 2.79 -4.50 13.36
C LYS A 164 2.66 -3.24 12.52
N LEU A 165 1.90 -3.34 11.46
CA LEU A 165 1.46 -2.23 10.68
C LEU A 165 -0.01 -1.97 11.02
N HIS A 166 -0.29 -0.84 11.64
CA HIS A 166 -1.62 -0.41 12.00
C HIS A 166 -2.16 0.49 10.90
N PHE A 167 -3.41 0.31 10.55
CA PHE A 167 -4.13 1.12 9.58
C PHE A 167 -5.37 1.70 10.23
N ALA A 168 -5.66 2.94 9.91
CA ALA A 168 -6.96 3.55 10.08
C ALA A 168 -7.55 3.78 8.68
N ILE A 169 -8.68 3.14 8.40
CA ILE A 169 -9.31 3.11 7.08
C ILE A 169 -10.70 3.71 7.20
N ASP A 170 -11.06 4.59 6.28
CA ASP A 170 -12.43 5.05 6.13
C ASP A 170 -13.30 3.88 5.67
N ALA A 171 -14.33 3.54 6.46
CA ALA A 171 -15.21 2.41 6.20
C ALA A 171 -16.01 2.54 4.91
N ASP A 172 -16.33 3.77 4.50
CA ASP A 172 -17.20 4.05 3.36
C ASP A 172 -16.41 4.07 2.04
N SER A 173 -15.22 4.67 2.05
CA SER A 173 -14.40 4.79 0.84
C SER A 173 -13.31 3.73 0.71
N GLY A 174 -12.91 3.09 1.81
CA GLY A 174 -11.77 2.20 1.86
C GLY A 174 -10.42 2.92 1.81
N GLU A 175 -10.39 4.25 1.94
CA GLU A 175 -9.16 5.02 1.98
C GLU A 175 -8.39 4.83 3.28
N ILE A 176 -7.07 4.72 3.19
CA ILE A 176 -6.19 4.69 4.36
C ILE A 176 -6.00 6.11 4.86
N ILE A 177 -6.54 6.40 6.05
CA ILE A 177 -6.48 7.73 6.69
C ILE A 177 -5.14 7.90 7.40
N ALA A 178 -4.71 6.85 8.10
CA ALA A 178 -3.44 6.85 8.84
C ALA A 178 -2.80 5.46 8.84
N GLU A 179 -1.47 5.44 8.92
CA GLU A 179 -0.71 4.23 9.12
C GLU A 179 0.40 4.47 10.14
N THR A 180 0.72 3.45 10.92
CA THR A 180 1.88 3.47 11.81
C THR A 180 2.48 2.07 11.95
N LEU A 181 3.81 2.02 12.05
CA LEU A 181 4.55 0.79 12.23
C LEU A 181 5.04 0.72 13.68
N SER A 182 4.71 -0.37 14.36
CA SER A 182 5.07 -0.58 15.77
C SER A 182 5.72 -1.94 16.01
N ASP A 183 6.14 -2.15 17.24
CA ASP A 183 6.62 -3.45 17.69
C ASP A 183 5.48 -4.47 17.83
N GLN A 184 5.83 -5.75 17.76
CA GLN A 184 4.87 -6.87 17.82
C GLN A 184 3.96 -6.87 19.07
N ASN A 185 4.36 -6.23 20.15
CA ASN A 185 3.64 -6.22 21.42
C ASN A 185 2.72 -5.00 21.58
N THR A 186 2.76 -4.05 20.66
CA THR A 186 1.95 -2.83 20.72
C THR A 186 0.48 -3.15 20.41
N SER A 187 -0.44 -2.62 21.20
CA SER A 187 -1.89 -2.77 20.94
C SER A 187 -2.37 -1.71 19.94
N ASP A 188 -3.46 -2.00 19.23
CA ASP A 188 -4.04 -1.08 18.25
C ASP A 188 -4.56 0.19 18.93
N ILE A 189 -5.17 0.04 20.12
CA ILE A 189 -5.69 1.15 20.92
C ILE A 189 -4.59 2.14 21.32
N SER A 190 -3.38 1.65 21.63
CA SER A 190 -2.26 2.51 22.04
C SER A 190 -1.67 3.36 20.90
N GLN A 191 -2.08 3.09 19.67
CA GLN A 191 -1.65 3.84 18.49
C GLN A 191 -2.73 4.81 17.98
N MET A 192 -3.89 4.83 18.63
CA MET A 192 -4.90 5.84 18.34
C MET A 192 -4.49 7.15 19.03
N PRO A 193 -4.47 8.27 18.31
CA PRO A 193 -4.32 9.59 18.95
C PRO A 193 -5.54 9.87 19.83
N ASP A 194 -5.31 10.57 20.95
CA ASP A 194 -6.37 11.05 21.84
C ASP A 194 -7.27 12.07 21.13
#